data_622853b6cc46b0bbac8443873b8027ea
#
_entry.id   622853b6cc46b0bbac8443873b8027ea
#
_cell.length_a   1.000
_cell.length_b   1.000
_cell.length_c   1.000
_cell.angle_alpha   90.00
_cell.angle_beta   90.00
_cell.angle_gamma   90.00
#
_symmetry.space_group_name_H-M   'P 1'
#
loop_
_entity.id
_entity.type
_entity.pdbx_description
1 polymer ?
#
loop_
_entity_poly.entity_id
_entity_poly.type
_entity_poly.pdbx_seq_one_letter_code
_entity_poly.pdbx_strand_id
1 'polypeptide(L)'
;MKIRLKKKVKIIFIIIIVIVIISFFNKKEDLSNDGVKNKVKDEVNNKYVNSYNDTYDLIKNMQKKDKRVKKILDNYDDYPSELLEMLSRNDEMIDFVLDFNEKKGSYTNASITNVKQGSVPLLMQWDKRWGYAAYADSYLAINGCAPTCLSMVIIYLTGDTSMNPYVISKYAYENGYYTSGVGTSWTLMTKGSKHFGVSGKEIPLSKDVIYNSLKNGKPIICSMKPGDFTTTGHFIVLAGIKDGKIKVNDPNSKKRSSKLWEYDVLKDQIKNLWQFSLD
;
A
#
# COMPACT_ATOMS: atom_id res chain seq x y z
N MET A 1 -4.66 12.34 -32.76
CA MET A 1 -5.45 13.46 -32.25
C MET A 1 -6.24 13.14 -30.96
N LYS A 2 -6.88 11.98 -30.81
CA LYS A 2 -7.62 11.55 -29.59
C LYS A 2 -6.75 11.46 -28.31
N ILE A 3 -5.50 11.03 -28.40
CA ILE A 3 -4.57 10.86 -27.25
C ILE A 3 -4.20 12.21 -26.61
N ARG A 4 -3.98 13.24 -27.44
CA ARG A 4 -3.65 14.60 -26.97
C ARG A 4 -4.84 15.28 -26.25
N LEU A 5 -6.06 14.93 -26.62
CA LEU A 5 -7.28 15.48 -26.01
C LEU A 5 -7.51 14.87 -24.61
N LYS A 6 -7.33 13.55 -24.45
CA LYS A 6 -7.43 12.86 -23.13
C LYS A 6 -6.38 13.37 -22.13
N LYS A 7 -5.15 13.66 -22.57
CA LYS A 7 -4.10 14.28 -21.75
C LYS A 7 -4.51 15.65 -21.20
N LYS A 8 -5.08 16.50 -22.06
CA LYS A 8 -5.56 17.84 -21.67
C LYS A 8 -6.71 17.77 -20.66
N VAL A 9 -7.63 16.82 -20.81
CA VAL A 9 -8.78 16.65 -19.90
C VAL A 9 -8.32 16.15 -18.52
N LYS A 10 -7.39 15.19 -18.44
CA LYS A 10 -6.82 14.74 -17.14
C LYS A 10 -6.05 15.86 -16.45
N ILE A 11 -5.27 16.65 -17.18
CA ILE A 11 -4.55 17.82 -16.64
C ILE A 11 -5.54 18.85 -16.07
N ILE A 12 -6.64 19.10 -16.77
CA ILE A 12 -7.69 20.02 -16.30
C ILE A 12 -8.36 19.51 -15.01
N PHE A 13 -8.61 18.20 -14.87
CA PHE A 13 -9.22 17.62 -13.68
C PHE A 13 -8.29 17.72 -12.46
N ILE A 14 -6.99 17.50 -12.63
CA ILE A 14 -5.99 17.66 -11.55
C ILE A 14 -5.84 19.14 -11.16
N ILE A 15 -5.89 20.04 -12.11
CA ILE A 15 -5.89 21.49 -11.87
C ILE A 15 -7.11 21.91 -11.03
N ILE A 16 -8.29 21.33 -11.26
CA ILE A 16 -9.50 21.60 -10.50
C ILE A 16 -9.34 21.10 -9.05
N ILE A 17 -8.77 19.93 -8.84
CA ILE A 17 -8.52 19.39 -7.47
C ILE A 17 -7.51 20.28 -6.72
N VAL A 18 -6.46 20.73 -7.38
CA VAL A 18 -5.46 21.65 -6.77
C VAL A 18 -6.07 23.00 -6.44
N ILE A 19 -6.98 23.52 -7.29
CA ILE A 19 -7.70 24.79 -7.01
C ILE A 19 -8.66 24.64 -5.83
N VAL A 20 -9.32 23.49 -5.67
CA VAL A 20 -10.20 23.21 -4.51
C VAL A 20 -9.38 23.13 -3.22
N ILE A 21 -8.21 22.49 -3.24
CA ILE A 21 -7.30 22.41 -2.09
C ILE A 21 -6.80 23.83 -1.71
N ILE A 22 -6.41 24.63 -2.68
CA ILE A 22 -5.97 26.02 -2.45
C ILE A 22 -7.13 26.89 -1.93
N SER A 23 -8.38 26.68 -2.39
CA SER A 23 -9.55 27.39 -1.89
C SER A 23 -9.89 27.07 -0.43
N PHE A 24 -9.58 25.86 0.04
CA PHE A 24 -9.77 25.47 1.43
C PHE A 24 -8.74 26.11 2.38
N PHE A 25 -7.52 26.36 1.90
CA PHE A 25 -6.48 27.07 2.66
C PHE A 25 -6.65 28.59 2.65
N ASN A 26 -7.33 29.18 1.64
CA ASN A 26 -7.50 30.63 1.49
C ASN A 26 -8.66 31.23 2.30
N LYS A 27 -9.31 30.48 3.19
CA LYS A 27 -10.34 31.05 4.09
C LYS A 27 -9.74 31.73 5.35
N LYS A 28 -8.42 31.82 5.42
CA LYS A 28 -7.69 32.68 6.37
C LYS A 28 -6.47 33.28 5.66
N GLU A 29 -6.52 34.60 5.52
CA GLU A 29 -5.53 35.55 5.03
C GLU A 29 -5.68 36.02 3.58
N ASP A 30 -6.22 37.23 3.48
CA ASP A 30 -6.09 38.13 2.35
C ASP A 30 -4.61 38.48 2.13
N LEU A 31 -3.98 37.85 1.15
CA LEU A 31 -2.73 38.30 0.58
C LEU A 31 -2.80 38.10 -0.93
N SER A 32 -3.00 39.20 -1.65
CA SER A 32 -2.89 39.32 -3.08
C SER A 32 -1.47 38.96 -3.54
N ASN A 33 -1.28 37.77 -4.11
CA ASN A 33 -0.05 37.46 -4.82
C ASN A 33 -0.27 36.44 -5.93
N ASP A 34 -0.80 36.89 -7.06
CA ASP A 34 -1.00 36.09 -8.28
C ASP A 34 0.30 35.43 -8.80
N GLY A 35 1.45 36.06 -8.54
CA GLY A 35 2.76 35.51 -8.91
C GLY A 35 3.13 34.25 -8.11
N VAL A 36 2.77 34.15 -6.82
CA VAL A 36 3.04 32.96 -5.99
C VAL A 36 2.12 31.82 -6.39
N LYS A 37 0.84 32.09 -6.68
CA LYS A 37 -0.12 31.07 -7.13
C LYS A 37 0.29 30.44 -8.46
N ASN A 38 0.76 31.25 -9.40
CA ASN A 38 1.23 30.75 -10.70
C ASN A 38 2.52 29.93 -10.54
N LYS A 39 3.47 30.37 -9.73
CA LYS A 39 4.72 29.65 -9.47
C LYS A 39 4.48 28.29 -8.82
N VAL A 40 3.62 28.21 -7.79
CA VAL A 40 3.24 26.96 -7.14
C VAL A 40 2.53 26.01 -8.11
N LYS A 41 1.66 26.55 -8.97
CA LYS A 41 0.96 25.76 -10.00
C LYS A 41 1.93 25.18 -11.02
N ASP A 42 2.92 25.97 -11.45
CA ASP A 42 3.94 25.53 -12.41
C ASP A 42 4.90 24.50 -11.79
N GLU A 43 5.29 24.66 -10.51
CA GLU A 43 6.10 23.69 -9.78
C GLU A 43 5.36 22.35 -9.59
N VAL A 44 4.07 22.38 -9.26
CA VAL A 44 3.23 21.17 -9.12
C VAL A 44 3.06 20.47 -10.46
N ASN A 45 2.79 21.21 -11.53
CA ASN A 45 2.68 20.66 -12.89
C ASN A 45 3.99 20.03 -13.36
N ASN A 46 5.12 20.72 -13.15
CA ASN A 46 6.45 20.21 -13.53
C ASN A 46 6.80 18.94 -12.73
N LYS A 47 6.51 18.91 -11.43
CA LYS A 47 6.72 17.72 -10.61
C LYS A 47 5.87 16.54 -11.07
N TYR A 48 4.61 16.77 -11.44
CA TYR A 48 3.73 15.73 -11.96
C TYR A 48 4.21 15.18 -13.31
N VAL A 49 4.58 16.07 -14.25
CA VAL A 49 5.08 15.68 -15.58
C VAL A 49 6.38 14.88 -15.44
N ASN A 50 7.28 15.29 -14.57
CA ASN A 50 8.53 14.58 -14.33
C ASN A 50 8.26 13.20 -13.73
N SER A 51 7.40 13.09 -12.69
CA SER A 51 7.02 11.81 -12.08
C SER A 51 6.33 10.86 -13.07
N TYR A 52 5.49 11.38 -13.96
CA TYR A 52 4.85 10.62 -15.04
C TYR A 52 5.89 10.06 -16.02
N ASN A 53 6.81 10.91 -16.48
CA ASN A 53 7.85 10.50 -17.43
C ASN A 53 8.80 9.48 -16.80
N ASP A 54 9.22 9.69 -15.54
CA ASP A 54 10.07 8.76 -14.81
C ASP A 54 9.40 7.38 -14.66
N THR A 55 8.11 7.35 -14.28
CA THR A 55 7.32 6.12 -14.15
C THR A 55 7.19 5.40 -15.49
N TYR A 56 6.87 6.14 -16.56
CA TYR A 56 6.75 5.59 -17.91
C TYR A 56 8.07 4.96 -18.39
N ASP A 57 9.19 5.65 -18.20
CA ASP A 57 10.51 5.17 -18.64
C ASP A 57 10.98 3.96 -17.82
N LEU A 58 10.68 3.91 -16.52
CA LEU A 58 10.95 2.73 -15.68
C LEU A 58 10.16 1.51 -16.16
N ILE A 59 8.86 1.66 -16.46
CA ILE A 59 8.03 0.58 -17.00
C ILE A 59 8.51 0.17 -18.40
N LYS A 60 8.88 1.13 -19.25
CA LYS A 60 9.44 0.87 -20.58
C LYS A 60 10.73 0.03 -20.51
N ASN A 61 11.57 0.27 -19.50
CA ASN A 61 12.75 -0.55 -19.30
C ASN A 61 12.41 -2.00 -18.90
N MET A 62 11.27 -2.25 -18.23
CA MET A 62 10.82 -3.61 -17.94
C MET A 62 10.45 -4.39 -19.21
N GLN A 63 10.02 -3.70 -20.28
CA GLN A 63 9.71 -4.33 -21.57
C GLN A 63 10.91 -5.11 -22.17
N LYS A 64 12.14 -4.72 -21.80
CA LYS A 64 13.36 -5.45 -22.23
C LYS A 64 13.40 -6.88 -21.70
N LYS A 65 12.78 -7.11 -20.52
CA LYS A 65 12.72 -8.41 -19.83
C LYS A 65 11.40 -9.14 -20.10
N ASP A 66 10.29 -8.41 -20.19
CA ASP A 66 8.96 -8.95 -20.43
C ASP A 66 8.23 -8.16 -21.52
N LYS A 67 8.16 -8.75 -22.73
CA LYS A 67 7.54 -8.12 -23.90
C LYS A 67 6.05 -7.78 -23.70
N ARG A 68 5.36 -8.45 -22.77
CA ARG A 68 3.93 -8.20 -22.45
C ARG A 68 3.70 -6.82 -21.86
N VAL A 69 4.73 -6.21 -21.27
CA VAL A 69 4.71 -4.82 -20.75
C VAL A 69 4.33 -3.82 -21.84
N LYS A 70 4.58 -4.13 -23.12
CA LYS A 70 4.11 -3.31 -24.25
C LYS A 70 2.60 -3.04 -24.18
N LYS A 71 1.78 -4.04 -23.82
CA LYS A 71 0.33 -3.88 -23.70
C LYS A 71 -0.04 -2.84 -22.62
N ILE A 72 0.73 -2.77 -21.54
CA ILE A 72 0.53 -1.76 -20.49
C ILE A 72 0.89 -0.36 -21.02
N LEU A 73 2.02 -0.23 -21.72
CA LEU A 73 2.48 1.04 -22.29
C LEU A 73 1.53 1.57 -23.38
N ASP A 74 0.99 0.68 -24.23
CA ASP A 74 0.04 1.05 -25.29
C ASP A 74 -1.28 1.59 -24.71
N ASN A 75 -1.62 1.23 -23.47
CA ASN A 75 -2.85 1.63 -22.76
C ASN A 75 -2.53 2.39 -21.45
N TYR A 76 -1.37 3.03 -21.35
CA TYR A 76 -0.83 3.60 -20.12
C TYR A 76 -1.81 4.52 -19.38
N ASP A 77 -2.52 5.37 -20.11
CA ASP A 77 -3.46 6.34 -19.56
C ASP A 77 -4.81 5.71 -19.06
N ASP A 78 -5.03 4.42 -19.31
CA ASP A 78 -6.22 3.69 -18.84
C ASP A 78 -6.04 3.07 -17.44
N TYR A 79 -4.82 3.12 -16.90
CA TYR A 79 -4.50 2.63 -15.56
C TYR A 79 -4.46 3.76 -14.52
N PRO A 80 -4.80 3.48 -13.24
CA PRO A 80 -4.51 4.41 -12.14
C PRO A 80 -3.01 4.73 -12.07
N SER A 81 -2.67 6.01 -11.89
CA SER A 81 -1.27 6.47 -11.80
C SER A 81 -0.51 5.79 -10.66
N GLU A 82 -1.17 5.59 -9.53
CA GLU A 82 -0.61 4.93 -8.35
C GLU A 82 -0.27 3.45 -8.64
N LEU A 83 -1.12 2.76 -9.42
CA LEU A 83 -0.86 1.38 -9.82
C LEU A 83 0.38 1.28 -10.72
N LEU A 84 0.53 2.22 -11.66
CA LEU A 84 1.70 2.28 -12.53
C LEU A 84 2.97 2.67 -11.75
N GLU A 85 2.86 3.56 -10.77
CA GLU A 85 3.96 3.90 -9.88
C GLU A 85 4.40 2.68 -9.03
N MET A 86 3.46 1.89 -8.53
CA MET A 86 3.77 0.63 -7.85
C MET A 86 4.44 -0.37 -8.80
N LEU A 87 3.92 -0.54 -10.02
CA LEU A 87 4.50 -1.42 -11.02
C LEU A 87 5.94 -0.98 -11.36
N SER A 88 6.20 0.30 -11.55
CA SER A 88 7.53 0.81 -11.93
C SER A 88 8.65 0.41 -10.97
N ARG A 89 8.28 0.11 -9.71
CA ARG A 89 9.19 -0.31 -8.63
C ARG A 89 9.07 -1.80 -8.29
N ASN A 90 8.07 -2.48 -8.82
CA ASN A 90 7.80 -3.88 -8.51
C ASN A 90 7.32 -4.66 -9.75
N ASP A 91 8.26 -5.25 -10.47
CA ASP A 91 8.02 -6.07 -11.65
C ASP A 91 7.21 -7.36 -11.36
N GLU A 92 7.06 -7.75 -10.08
CA GLU A 92 6.21 -8.85 -9.65
C GLU A 92 4.71 -8.61 -9.95
N MET A 93 4.33 -7.34 -10.17
CA MET A 93 2.95 -6.94 -10.43
C MET A 93 2.54 -6.99 -11.91
N ILE A 94 3.44 -7.32 -12.83
CA ILE A 94 3.16 -7.30 -14.29
C ILE A 94 1.88 -8.08 -14.63
N ASP A 95 1.75 -9.32 -14.16
CA ASP A 95 0.58 -10.16 -14.43
C ASP A 95 -0.72 -9.62 -13.84
N PHE A 96 -0.64 -8.95 -12.69
CA PHE A 96 -1.79 -8.28 -12.08
C PHE A 96 -2.21 -7.06 -12.90
N VAL A 97 -1.25 -6.22 -13.30
CA VAL A 97 -1.53 -4.98 -14.05
C VAL A 97 -2.04 -5.30 -15.46
N LEU A 98 -1.55 -6.34 -16.13
CA LEU A 98 -2.04 -6.78 -17.43
C LEU A 98 -3.54 -7.11 -17.42
N ASP A 99 -4.03 -7.70 -16.33
CA ASP A 99 -5.43 -8.09 -16.18
C ASP A 99 -6.30 -6.95 -15.61
N PHE A 100 -5.71 -5.87 -15.10
CA PHE A 100 -6.38 -4.89 -14.27
C PHE A 100 -7.61 -4.26 -14.95
N ASN A 101 -7.47 -3.76 -16.17
CA ASN A 101 -8.56 -3.06 -16.86
C ASN A 101 -9.78 -3.95 -17.14
N GLU A 102 -9.55 -5.26 -17.29
CA GLU A 102 -10.61 -6.26 -17.48
C GLU A 102 -11.26 -6.65 -16.15
N LYS A 103 -10.44 -6.76 -15.06
CA LYS A 103 -10.88 -7.35 -13.78
C LYS A 103 -11.16 -6.34 -12.67
N LYS A 104 -10.91 -5.05 -12.88
CA LYS A 104 -11.16 -4.00 -11.87
C LYS A 104 -12.59 -4.06 -11.33
N GLY A 105 -12.72 -4.02 -10.01
CA GLY A 105 -13.98 -4.18 -9.28
C GLY A 105 -14.35 -5.63 -8.94
N SER A 106 -13.67 -6.63 -9.52
CA SER A 106 -13.92 -8.04 -9.21
C SER A 106 -13.15 -8.51 -7.98
N TYR A 107 -13.68 -9.52 -7.30
CA TYR A 107 -13.02 -10.20 -6.19
C TYR A 107 -13.58 -11.61 -6.00
N THR A 108 -12.81 -12.43 -5.29
CA THR A 108 -13.24 -13.76 -4.84
C THR A 108 -13.15 -13.79 -3.31
N ASN A 109 -14.27 -14.06 -2.65
CA ASN A 109 -14.32 -14.21 -1.20
C ASN A 109 -13.97 -15.65 -0.80
N ALA A 110 -12.77 -16.10 -1.18
CA ALA A 110 -12.29 -17.45 -0.89
C ALA A 110 -11.40 -17.45 0.36
N SER A 111 -11.50 -18.52 1.16
CA SER A 111 -10.58 -18.77 2.26
C SER A 111 -9.14 -18.97 1.75
N ILE A 112 -8.18 -18.61 2.57
CA ILE A 112 -6.76 -18.79 2.26
C ILE A 112 -6.43 -20.28 2.43
N THR A 113 -5.95 -20.89 1.37
CA THR A 113 -5.48 -22.28 1.36
C THR A 113 -3.98 -22.36 1.64
N ASN A 114 -3.51 -23.54 2.05
CA ASN A 114 -2.09 -23.84 2.27
C ASN A 114 -1.40 -22.94 3.30
N VAL A 115 -2.13 -22.55 4.36
CA VAL A 115 -1.54 -21.85 5.50
C VAL A 115 -0.68 -22.83 6.30
N LYS A 116 0.61 -22.53 6.42
CA LYS A 116 1.53 -23.31 7.24
C LYS A 116 1.29 -22.99 8.71
N GLN A 117 0.93 -24.00 9.49
CA GLN A 117 0.74 -23.85 10.93
C GLN A 117 2.01 -23.30 11.61
N GLY A 118 1.85 -22.40 12.56
CA GLY A 118 2.95 -21.81 13.33
C GLY A 118 3.77 -20.75 12.54
N SER A 119 3.31 -20.31 11.36
CA SER A 119 3.95 -19.22 10.64
C SER A 119 2.93 -18.21 10.12
N VAL A 120 3.26 -16.93 10.21
CA VAL A 120 2.46 -15.84 9.62
C VAL A 120 2.42 -16.02 8.11
N PRO A 121 1.24 -16.21 7.47
CA PRO A 121 1.16 -16.37 6.02
C PRO A 121 1.60 -15.09 5.31
N LEU A 122 2.22 -15.23 4.13
CA LEU A 122 2.51 -14.08 3.27
C LEU A 122 1.35 -13.88 2.29
N LEU A 123 0.67 -12.76 2.40
CA LEU A 123 -0.40 -12.37 1.50
C LEU A 123 0.00 -11.10 0.74
N MET A 124 -0.28 -11.07 -0.57
CA MET A 124 -0.04 -9.89 -1.41
C MET A 124 -1.31 -9.05 -1.49
N GLN A 125 -1.21 -7.72 -1.30
CA GLN A 125 -2.35 -6.81 -1.48
C GLN A 125 -2.86 -6.80 -2.93
N TRP A 126 -1.99 -7.10 -3.89
CA TRP A 126 -2.29 -7.24 -5.31
C TRP A 126 -2.55 -8.69 -5.78
N ASP A 127 -2.86 -9.62 -4.87
CA ASP A 127 -3.30 -10.97 -5.29
C ASP A 127 -4.58 -10.88 -6.12
N LYS A 128 -4.62 -11.60 -7.25
CA LYS A 128 -5.73 -11.57 -8.22
C LYS A 128 -7.09 -11.94 -7.62
N ARG A 129 -7.12 -12.61 -6.47
CA ARG A 129 -8.36 -12.98 -5.76
C ARG A 129 -9.09 -11.78 -5.16
N TRP A 130 -8.35 -10.76 -4.73
CA TRP A 130 -8.92 -9.60 -4.03
C TRP A 130 -8.35 -8.24 -4.45
N GLY A 131 -7.18 -8.19 -5.07
CA GLY A 131 -6.49 -6.93 -5.38
C GLY A 131 -7.27 -6.00 -6.30
N TYR A 132 -8.14 -6.55 -7.16
CA TYR A 132 -9.01 -5.78 -8.04
C TYR A 132 -10.24 -5.19 -7.34
N ALA A 133 -10.58 -5.64 -6.12
CA ALA A 133 -11.71 -5.14 -5.37
C ALA A 133 -11.55 -3.63 -5.09
N ALA A 134 -12.69 -2.92 -5.14
CA ALA A 134 -12.72 -1.54 -4.67
C ALA A 134 -12.41 -1.49 -3.17
N TYR A 135 -11.55 -0.56 -2.77
CA TYR A 135 -11.27 -0.24 -1.38
C TYR A 135 -11.17 1.27 -1.23
N ALA A 136 -12.17 1.82 -0.56
CA ALA A 136 -12.36 3.25 -0.40
C ALA A 136 -12.44 3.98 -1.77
N ASP A 137 -11.55 4.94 -2.00
CA ASP A 137 -11.46 5.74 -3.21
C ASP A 137 -10.58 5.13 -4.31
N SER A 138 -10.11 3.90 -4.13
CA SER A 138 -9.23 3.21 -5.07
C SER A 138 -9.45 1.69 -5.04
N TYR A 139 -8.38 0.91 -5.14
CA TYR A 139 -8.40 -0.55 -5.16
C TYR A 139 -7.56 -1.13 -4.03
N LEU A 140 -7.90 -2.34 -3.59
CA LEU A 140 -7.18 -3.02 -2.53
C LEU A 140 -5.70 -3.23 -2.90
N ALA A 141 -5.39 -3.50 -4.16
CA ALA A 141 -4.01 -3.58 -4.64
C ALA A 141 -3.19 -2.31 -4.37
N ILE A 142 -3.84 -1.13 -4.30
CA ILE A 142 -3.18 0.18 -4.12
C ILE A 142 -3.18 0.57 -2.64
N ASN A 143 -4.36 0.60 -2.00
CA ASN A 143 -4.56 1.13 -0.65
C ASN A 143 -4.56 0.05 0.45
N GLY A 144 -4.45 -1.23 0.08
CA GLY A 144 -4.75 -2.36 0.95
C GLY A 144 -3.60 -2.89 1.81
N CYS A 145 -2.47 -2.20 1.94
CA CYS A 145 -1.33 -2.69 2.72
C CYS A 145 -1.69 -2.98 4.19
N ALA A 146 -2.37 -2.06 4.86
CA ALA A 146 -2.75 -2.20 6.27
C ALA A 146 -3.76 -3.35 6.52
N PRO A 147 -4.91 -3.43 5.80
CA PRO A 147 -5.82 -4.55 5.96
C PRO A 147 -5.19 -5.90 5.54
N THR A 148 -4.28 -5.93 4.57
CA THR A 148 -3.56 -7.17 4.21
C THR A 148 -2.62 -7.61 5.33
N CYS A 149 -1.89 -6.68 5.97
CA CYS A 149 -1.06 -6.99 7.12
C CYS A 149 -1.90 -7.53 8.29
N LEU A 150 -3.05 -6.89 8.57
CA LEU A 150 -3.93 -7.34 9.64
C LEU A 150 -4.53 -8.72 9.35
N SER A 151 -4.91 -9.00 8.09
CA SER A 151 -5.35 -10.34 7.65
C SER A 151 -4.29 -11.41 7.93
N MET A 152 -3.01 -11.17 7.58
CA MET A 152 -1.92 -12.11 7.86
C MET A 152 -1.80 -12.44 9.36
N VAL A 153 -1.95 -11.44 10.21
CA VAL A 153 -1.85 -11.58 11.67
C VAL A 153 -3.06 -12.31 12.25
N ILE A 154 -4.27 -11.95 11.80
CA ILE A 154 -5.51 -12.61 12.25
C ILE A 154 -5.47 -14.11 11.92
N ILE A 155 -5.18 -14.44 10.65
CA ILE A 155 -5.09 -15.86 10.22
C ILE A 155 -4.06 -16.63 11.05
N TYR A 156 -2.91 -16.01 11.33
CA TYR A 156 -1.87 -16.66 12.15
C TYR A 156 -2.32 -16.93 13.59
N LEU A 157 -2.97 -15.96 14.23
CA LEU A 157 -3.33 -16.05 15.65
C LEU A 157 -4.60 -16.88 15.88
N THR A 158 -5.61 -16.74 15.02
CA THR A 158 -6.92 -17.38 15.20
C THR A 158 -7.07 -18.70 14.44
N GLY A 159 -6.27 -18.92 13.40
CA GLY A 159 -6.44 -20.04 12.46
C GLY A 159 -7.58 -19.83 11.46
N ASP A 160 -8.33 -18.72 11.53
CA ASP A 160 -9.45 -18.45 10.63
C ASP A 160 -8.97 -17.98 9.26
N THR A 161 -8.91 -18.90 8.32
CA THR A 161 -8.45 -18.65 6.93
C THR A 161 -9.47 -17.91 6.07
N SER A 162 -10.70 -17.70 6.56
CA SER A 162 -11.72 -16.90 5.86
C SER A 162 -11.44 -15.40 5.96
N MET A 163 -10.62 -14.96 6.92
CA MET A 163 -10.24 -13.56 7.16
C MET A 163 -9.22 -13.05 6.13
N ASN A 164 -9.57 -13.14 4.86
CA ASN A 164 -8.75 -12.66 3.75
C ASN A 164 -8.69 -11.12 3.69
N PRO A 165 -7.74 -10.52 2.94
CA PRO A 165 -7.59 -9.07 2.85
C PRO A 165 -8.84 -8.29 2.41
N TYR A 166 -9.70 -8.90 1.59
CA TYR A 166 -10.97 -8.26 1.19
C TYR A 166 -11.93 -8.11 2.37
N VAL A 167 -12.10 -9.14 3.19
CA VAL A 167 -12.96 -9.09 4.39
C VAL A 167 -12.49 -7.99 5.34
N ILE A 168 -11.19 -7.92 5.59
CA ILE A 168 -10.62 -6.92 6.50
C ILE A 168 -10.73 -5.51 5.92
N SER A 169 -10.50 -5.33 4.61
CA SER A 169 -10.61 -4.02 3.96
C SER A 169 -12.06 -3.51 3.95
N LYS A 170 -13.02 -4.39 3.69
CA LYS A 170 -14.45 -4.07 3.75
C LYS A 170 -14.84 -3.58 5.14
N TYR A 171 -14.49 -4.35 6.18
CA TYR A 171 -14.72 -3.94 7.57
C TYR A 171 -14.07 -2.60 7.90
N ALA A 172 -12.81 -2.41 7.50
CA ALA A 172 -12.07 -1.18 7.76
C ALA A 172 -12.76 0.04 7.15
N TYR A 173 -13.25 -0.07 5.92
CA TYR A 173 -13.95 1.01 5.25
C TYR A 173 -15.33 1.29 5.89
N GLU A 174 -16.14 0.27 6.09
CA GLU A 174 -17.50 0.37 6.64
C GLU A 174 -17.52 0.90 8.09
N ASN A 175 -16.43 0.74 8.85
CA ASN A 175 -16.32 1.19 10.24
C ASN A 175 -15.42 2.43 10.41
N GLY A 176 -15.14 3.17 9.33
CA GLY A 176 -14.46 4.47 9.40
C GLY A 176 -12.97 4.40 9.72
N TYR A 177 -12.32 3.26 9.46
CA TYR A 177 -10.86 3.11 9.60
C TYR A 177 -10.07 3.53 8.36
N TYR A 178 -10.72 4.16 7.38
CA TYR A 178 -10.08 4.74 6.20
C TYR A 178 -10.44 6.21 6.07
N THR A 179 -9.45 7.04 5.73
CA THR A 179 -9.64 8.45 5.42
C THR A 179 -9.07 8.74 4.04
N SER A 180 -9.90 9.31 3.15
CA SER A 180 -9.48 9.66 1.79
C SER A 180 -8.28 10.61 1.82
N GLY A 181 -7.30 10.35 0.96
CA GLY A 181 -6.05 11.11 0.88
C GLY A 181 -5.05 10.87 2.02
N VAL A 182 -5.44 10.11 3.08
CA VAL A 182 -4.58 9.81 4.23
C VAL A 182 -4.26 8.30 4.30
N GLY A 183 -5.24 7.45 3.97
CA GLY A 183 -5.14 6.01 4.00
C GLY A 183 -5.79 5.39 5.25
N THR A 184 -5.38 4.16 5.58
CA THR A 184 -5.93 3.41 6.70
C THR A 184 -5.45 3.95 8.05
N SER A 185 -6.39 4.27 8.93
CA SER A 185 -6.13 4.77 10.29
C SER A 185 -5.40 3.73 11.14
N TRP A 186 -4.45 4.17 11.95
CA TRP A 186 -3.74 3.32 12.91
C TRP A 186 -4.66 2.71 13.97
N THR A 187 -5.83 3.31 14.20
CA THR A 187 -6.84 2.77 15.13
C THR A 187 -7.41 1.43 14.65
N LEU A 188 -7.27 1.07 13.38
CA LEU A 188 -7.56 -0.28 12.90
C LEU A 188 -6.71 -1.32 13.63
N MET A 189 -5.42 -1.01 13.94
CA MET A 189 -4.50 -1.91 14.61
C MET A 189 -4.85 -2.13 16.09
N THR A 190 -5.46 -1.14 16.75
CA THR A 190 -5.72 -1.17 18.19
C THR A 190 -7.19 -1.43 18.53
N LYS A 191 -8.12 -0.72 17.88
CA LYS A 191 -9.56 -0.83 18.14
C LYS A 191 -10.23 -1.80 17.17
N GLY A 192 -9.94 -1.63 15.87
CA GLY A 192 -10.59 -2.44 14.82
C GLY A 192 -10.19 -3.92 14.88
N SER A 193 -8.95 -4.23 15.24
CA SER A 193 -8.45 -5.59 15.34
C SER A 193 -9.21 -6.46 16.33
N LYS A 194 -9.77 -5.88 17.40
CA LYS A 194 -10.55 -6.59 18.43
C LYS A 194 -11.81 -7.26 17.87
N HIS A 195 -12.42 -6.68 16.83
CA HIS A 195 -13.55 -7.31 16.14
C HIS A 195 -13.24 -8.72 15.61
N PHE A 196 -11.97 -8.99 15.36
CA PHE A 196 -11.48 -10.27 14.83
C PHE A 196 -10.83 -11.15 15.90
N GLY A 197 -11.05 -10.88 17.18
CA GLY A 197 -10.51 -11.66 18.30
C GLY A 197 -9.00 -11.51 18.51
N VAL A 198 -8.40 -10.42 17.99
CA VAL A 198 -6.98 -10.12 18.18
C VAL A 198 -6.78 -8.72 18.72
N SER A 199 -5.84 -8.56 19.63
CA SER A 199 -5.51 -7.30 20.29
C SER A 199 -4.15 -6.78 19.82
N GLY A 200 -4.15 -5.60 19.20
CA GLY A 200 -2.92 -4.89 18.83
C GLY A 200 -2.55 -3.84 19.87
N LYS A 201 -1.34 -3.91 20.39
CA LYS A 201 -0.79 -2.99 21.37
C LYS A 201 0.44 -2.28 20.78
N GLU A 202 0.44 -0.96 20.82
CA GLU A 202 1.63 -0.17 20.48
C GLU A 202 2.77 -0.48 21.44
N ILE A 203 3.97 -0.68 20.89
CA ILE A 203 5.17 -1.01 21.63
C ILE A 203 6.32 -0.06 21.26
N PRO A 204 7.31 0.14 22.15
CA PRO A 204 8.46 0.97 21.83
C PRO A 204 9.34 0.35 20.74
N LEU A 205 9.97 1.20 19.93
CA LEU A 205 10.95 0.79 18.91
C LEU A 205 12.28 0.42 19.61
N SER A 206 12.35 -0.81 20.10
CA SER A 206 13.49 -1.36 20.80
C SER A 206 13.80 -2.75 20.27
N LYS A 207 15.10 -3.04 20.04
CA LYS A 207 15.55 -4.36 19.58
C LYS A 207 15.06 -5.48 20.50
N ASP A 208 15.25 -5.32 21.78
CA ASP A 208 14.89 -6.35 22.77
C ASP A 208 13.38 -6.59 22.81
N VAL A 209 12.57 -5.52 22.76
CA VAL A 209 11.11 -5.63 22.76
C VAL A 209 10.63 -6.34 21.50
N ILE A 210 11.14 -5.99 20.33
CA ILE A 210 10.79 -6.61 19.04
C ILE A 210 11.19 -8.10 19.06
N TYR A 211 12.43 -8.40 19.41
CA TYR A 211 12.94 -9.78 19.41
C TYR A 211 12.20 -10.66 20.43
N ASN A 212 11.92 -10.15 21.62
CA ASN A 212 11.14 -10.87 22.62
C ASN A 212 9.70 -11.12 22.15
N SER A 213 9.06 -10.12 21.52
CA SER A 213 7.72 -10.31 20.94
C SER A 213 7.71 -11.44 19.91
N LEU A 214 8.61 -11.38 18.93
CA LEU A 214 8.68 -12.34 17.84
C LEU A 214 9.06 -13.76 18.32
N LYS A 215 9.96 -13.88 19.29
CA LYS A 215 10.33 -15.18 19.91
C LYS A 215 9.15 -15.82 20.64
N ASN A 216 8.25 -15.00 21.19
CA ASN A 216 7.04 -15.48 21.89
C ASN A 216 5.83 -15.65 20.94
N GLY A 217 6.05 -15.70 19.61
CA GLY A 217 4.98 -15.91 18.63
C GLY A 217 4.02 -14.74 18.49
N LYS A 218 4.41 -13.53 18.92
CA LYS A 218 3.62 -12.31 18.82
C LYS A 218 4.08 -11.50 17.59
N PRO A 219 3.39 -11.58 16.45
CA PRO A 219 3.74 -10.82 15.25
C PRO A 219 3.57 -9.33 15.49
N ILE A 220 4.31 -8.52 14.71
CA ILE A 220 4.28 -7.06 14.83
C ILE A 220 3.92 -6.47 13.47
N ILE A 221 2.90 -5.61 13.41
CA ILE A 221 2.64 -4.77 12.24
C ILE A 221 3.39 -3.45 12.42
N CYS A 222 4.12 -3.02 11.39
CA CYS A 222 4.83 -1.74 11.37
C CYS A 222 4.25 -0.81 10.30
N SER A 223 4.05 0.46 10.66
CA SER A 223 3.92 1.56 9.71
C SER A 223 5.32 2.06 9.35
N MET A 224 5.60 2.18 8.05
CA MET A 224 6.93 2.51 7.52
C MET A 224 6.98 3.94 7.03
N LYS A 225 8.14 4.58 7.19
CA LYS A 225 8.57 5.82 6.52
C LYS A 225 9.17 5.50 5.15
N PRO A 226 9.43 6.51 4.29
CA PRO A 226 10.19 6.34 3.07
C PRO A 226 11.52 5.61 3.30
N GLY A 227 11.83 4.62 2.43
CA GLY A 227 13.00 3.75 2.51
C GLY A 227 12.88 2.56 1.56
N ASP A 228 13.36 1.40 1.97
CA ASP A 228 13.37 0.17 1.14
C ASP A 228 11.97 -0.33 0.78
N PHE A 229 10.94 -0.03 1.60
CA PHE A 229 9.60 -0.56 1.46
C PHE A 229 8.64 0.37 0.73
N THR A 230 8.89 1.67 0.76
CA THR A 230 7.98 2.69 0.22
C THR A 230 8.69 4.01 0.01
N THR A 231 8.11 4.88 -0.81
CA THR A 231 8.53 6.28 -0.99
C THR A 231 7.63 7.27 -0.23
N THR A 232 6.50 6.80 0.29
CA THR A 232 5.50 7.64 0.99
C THR A 232 5.17 7.08 2.37
N GLY A 233 4.43 5.99 2.43
CA GLY A 233 4.04 5.25 3.61
C GLY A 233 3.62 3.84 3.24
N HIS A 234 3.79 2.88 4.16
CA HIS A 234 3.46 1.48 3.90
C HIS A 234 3.24 0.74 5.22
N PHE A 235 2.65 -0.45 5.15
CA PHE A 235 2.57 -1.36 6.29
C PHE A 235 3.23 -2.69 5.93
N ILE A 236 3.97 -3.26 6.89
CA ILE A 236 4.61 -4.58 6.80
C ILE A 236 4.37 -5.36 8.09
N VAL A 237 4.57 -6.68 8.04
CA VAL A 237 4.53 -7.54 9.24
C VAL A 237 5.93 -8.05 9.55
N LEU A 238 6.40 -7.85 10.77
CA LEU A 238 7.53 -8.60 11.31
C LEU A 238 6.97 -9.95 11.76
N ALA A 239 7.33 -11.00 11.02
CA ALA A 239 6.67 -12.31 11.08
C ALA A 239 7.41 -13.34 11.93
N GLY A 240 8.62 -13.03 12.40
CA GLY A 240 9.43 -13.93 13.19
C GLY A 240 10.92 -13.63 13.13
N ILE A 241 11.72 -14.49 13.75
CA ILE A 241 13.18 -14.44 13.75
C ILE A 241 13.73 -15.71 13.11
N LYS A 242 14.71 -15.56 12.24
CA LYS A 242 15.50 -16.63 11.67
C LYS A 242 16.97 -16.21 11.57
N ASP A 243 17.90 -17.03 12.01
CA ASP A 243 19.35 -16.78 11.95
C ASP A 243 19.73 -15.40 12.56
N GLY A 244 19.10 -15.02 13.67
CA GLY A 244 19.31 -13.74 14.35
C GLY A 244 18.72 -12.51 13.64
N LYS A 245 18.10 -12.68 12.47
CA LYS A 245 17.52 -11.62 11.66
C LYS A 245 15.99 -11.68 11.64
N ILE A 246 15.37 -10.60 11.27
CA ILE A 246 13.91 -10.44 11.24
C ILE A 246 13.37 -10.93 9.89
N LYS A 247 12.40 -11.84 9.93
CA LYS A 247 11.58 -12.21 8.79
C LYS A 247 10.48 -11.17 8.61
N VAL A 248 10.40 -10.57 7.43
CA VAL A 248 9.38 -9.59 7.07
C VAL A 248 8.41 -10.19 6.07
N ASN A 249 7.11 -10.00 6.29
CA ASN A 249 6.09 -10.19 5.27
C ASN A 249 5.64 -8.81 4.78
N ASP A 250 6.03 -8.47 3.55
CA ASP A 250 5.65 -7.25 2.87
C ASP A 250 4.49 -7.53 1.91
N PRO A 251 3.30 -6.95 2.12
CA PRO A 251 2.14 -7.21 1.27
C PRO A 251 2.31 -6.72 -0.17
N ASN A 252 3.35 -5.95 -0.45
CA ASN A 252 3.62 -5.45 -1.81
C ASN A 252 4.76 -6.19 -2.52
N SER A 253 5.61 -6.98 -1.85
CA SER A 253 6.74 -7.63 -2.52
C SER A 253 7.13 -8.98 -1.93
N LYS A 254 7.05 -10.02 -2.76
CA LYS A 254 7.60 -11.35 -2.45
C LYS A 254 9.12 -11.30 -2.35
N LYS A 255 9.79 -10.51 -3.20
CA LYS A 255 11.25 -10.34 -3.20
C LYS A 255 11.74 -9.75 -1.89
N ARG A 256 11.08 -8.72 -1.34
CA ARG A 256 11.43 -8.16 -0.03
C ARG A 256 11.10 -9.14 1.09
N SER A 257 9.99 -9.88 0.98
CA SER A 257 9.58 -10.90 1.95
C SER A 257 10.47 -12.15 1.96
N SER A 258 11.20 -12.42 0.89
CA SER A 258 12.15 -13.56 0.84
C SER A 258 13.49 -13.28 1.53
N LYS A 259 13.77 -12.01 1.85
CA LYS A 259 14.99 -11.59 2.54
C LYS A 259 14.81 -11.66 4.05
N LEU A 260 15.91 -11.87 4.76
CA LEU A 260 16.02 -11.64 6.19
C LEU A 260 16.62 -10.25 6.43
N TRP A 261 16.05 -9.51 7.38
CA TRP A 261 16.37 -8.11 7.63
C TRP A 261 17.09 -7.91 8.95
N GLU A 262 18.15 -7.11 8.95
CA GLU A 262 18.78 -6.67 10.19
C GLU A 262 17.90 -5.62 10.88
N TYR A 263 17.87 -5.65 12.22
CA TYR A 263 17.17 -4.64 13.00
C TYR A 263 17.63 -3.22 12.68
N ASP A 264 18.94 -3.04 12.51
CA ASP A 264 19.54 -1.72 12.27
C ASP A 264 19.12 -1.11 10.92
N VAL A 265 18.79 -1.94 9.93
CA VAL A 265 18.20 -1.48 8.65
C VAL A 265 16.74 -1.08 8.81
N LEU A 266 15.98 -1.83 9.62
CA LEU A 266 14.54 -1.59 9.79
C LEU A 266 14.22 -0.40 10.71
N LYS A 267 14.97 -0.23 11.80
CA LYS A 267 14.65 0.75 12.85
C LYS A 267 14.50 2.18 12.33
N ASP A 268 15.33 2.59 11.39
CA ASP A 268 15.32 3.95 10.86
C ASP A 268 14.16 4.20 9.89
N GLN A 269 13.53 3.12 9.40
CA GLN A 269 12.39 3.16 8.47
C GLN A 269 11.04 2.93 9.17
N ILE A 270 11.02 2.48 10.43
CA ILE A 270 9.78 2.29 11.19
C ILE A 270 9.29 3.63 11.73
N LYS A 271 8.00 3.94 11.47
CA LYS A 271 7.32 5.12 12.00
C LYS A 271 6.55 4.80 13.28
N ASN A 272 5.87 3.65 13.29
CA ASN A 272 5.16 3.12 14.46
C ASN A 272 5.01 1.61 14.34
N LEU A 273 4.74 0.90 15.45
CA LEU A 273 4.64 -0.55 15.48
C LEU A 273 3.68 -1.05 16.57
N TRP A 274 2.96 -2.13 16.25
CA TRP A 274 1.99 -2.77 17.14
C TRP A 274 2.24 -4.28 17.21
N GLN A 275 2.41 -4.78 18.44
CA GLN A 275 2.47 -6.20 18.72
C GLN A 275 1.05 -6.77 18.82
N PHE A 276 0.83 -7.99 18.31
CA PHE A 276 -0.46 -8.66 18.35
C PHE A 276 -0.45 -9.94 19.17
N SER A 277 -1.59 -10.21 19.82
CA SER A 277 -1.93 -11.45 20.48
C SER A 277 -3.42 -11.74 20.32
N LEU A 278 -3.88 -12.95 20.70
CA LEU A 278 -5.31 -13.17 20.92
C LEU A 278 -5.83 -12.20 21.98
N ASP A 279 -7.10 -11.77 21.85
CA ASP A 279 -7.75 -10.83 22.77
C ASP A 279 -8.05 -11.47 24.10
#